data_fdb783463ba16e6c09e04d0520620628
#
_entry.id   fdb783463ba16e6c09e04d0520620628
#
_cell.length_a   1.000
_cell.length_b   1.000
_cell.length_c   1.000
_cell.angle_alpha   90.00
_cell.angle_beta   90.00
_cell.angle_gamma   90.00
#
_symmetry.space_group_name_H-M   'P 1'
#
loop_
_entity.id
_entity.type
_entity.pdbx_description
1 polymer ?
#
loop_
_entity_poly.entity_id
_entity_poly.type
_entity_poly.pdbx_seq_one_letter_code
_entity_poly.pdbx_strand_id
1 'polypeptide(L)'
;TPFEEHFRKFVEEANSAIFNNGESCSSINKDVFDINEDYDFVYIDTPYLNDSGMGVDYADFYHFLNGLVDYDNWHNHIDYNSRHLRLYRQPNVWNNQETIHKAFEQLFNKFRNTTMAISYRSNGIPSIDDIVAMLEDLGKKVTIHQSCDIKYVLSTKQSKEVLIVAQ
;
A
#
# COMPACT_ATOMS: atom_id res chain seq x y z
N THR A 1 12.11 -18.80 21.74
CA THR A 1 10.68 -19.08 22.03
C THR A 1 10.13 -19.97 20.93
N PRO A 2 9.43 -21.07 21.24
CA PRO A 2 8.81 -21.93 20.25
C PRO A 2 7.79 -21.17 19.38
N PHE A 3 7.64 -21.58 18.12
CA PHE A 3 6.68 -20.94 17.18
C PHE A 3 5.25 -20.91 17.77
N GLU A 4 4.82 -21.98 18.41
CA GLU A 4 3.48 -22.09 19.00
C GLU A 4 3.19 -21.00 20.05
N GLU A 5 4.17 -20.66 20.90
CA GLU A 5 4.00 -19.62 21.91
C GLU A 5 3.85 -18.23 21.27
N HIS A 6 4.67 -17.93 20.24
CA HIS A 6 4.54 -16.69 19.49
C HIS A 6 3.19 -16.62 18.78
N PHE A 7 2.78 -17.70 18.12
CA PHE A 7 1.50 -17.74 17.43
C PHE A 7 0.33 -17.50 18.38
N ARG A 8 0.31 -18.18 19.54
CA ARG A 8 -0.75 -17.98 20.56
C ARG A 8 -0.81 -16.53 21.04
N LYS A 9 0.36 -15.96 21.36
CA LYS A 9 0.44 -14.57 21.79
C LYS A 9 -0.14 -13.61 20.74
N PHE A 10 0.25 -13.74 19.47
CA PHE A 10 -0.28 -12.88 18.41
C PHE A 10 -1.78 -13.09 18.15
N VAL A 11 -2.27 -14.31 18.27
CA VAL A 11 -3.72 -14.59 18.18
C VAL A 11 -4.48 -13.92 19.32
N GLU A 12 -3.97 -13.99 20.55
CA GLU A 12 -4.57 -13.32 21.71
C GLU A 12 -4.57 -11.79 21.54
N GLU A 13 -3.44 -11.20 21.10
CA GLU A 13 -3.32 -9.78 20.82
C GLU A 13 -4.29 -9.34 19.70
N ALA A 14 -4.37 -10.08 18.60
CA ALA A 14 -5.28 -9.79 17.51
C ALA A 14 -6.75 -9.88 17.95
N ASN A 15 -7.12 -10.92 18.69
CA ASN A 15 -8.49 -11.08 19.19
C ASN A 15 -8.87 -9.97 20.18
N SER A 16 -7.92 -9.51 21.00
CA SER A 16 -8.16 -8.43 21.96
C SER A 16 -8.35 -7.06 21.28
N ALA A 17 -7.83 -6.91 20.06
CA ALA A 17 -8.00 -5.70 19.26
C ALA A 17 -9.35 -5.62 18.52
N ILE A 18 -10.09 -6.74 18.46
CA ILE A 18 -11.41 -6.76 17.82
C ILE A 18 -12.43 -6.06 18.72
N PHE A 19 -13.09 -5.07 18.18
CA PHE A 19 -14.16 -4.36 18.86
C PHE A 19 -15.33 -4.10 17.92
N ASN A 20 -16.51 -3.94 18.47
CA ASN A 20 -17.71 -3.59 17.72
C ASN A 20 -17.97 -2.08 17.90
N ASN A 21 -17.84 -1.32 16.84
CA ASN A 21 -18.12 0.12 16.81
C ASN A 21 -19.58 0.43 16.40
N GLY A 22 -20.40 -0.58 16.21
CA GLY A 22 -21.80 -0.45 15.75
C GLY A 22 -21.95 -0.30 14.24
N GLU A 23 -20.86 -0.22 13.48
CA GLU A 23 -20.90 -0.03 12.03
C GLU A 23 -20.74 -1.38 11.29
N SER A 24 -21.30 -1.43 10.08
CA SER A 24 -21.14 -2.56 9.18
C SER A 24 -19.92 -2.36 8.28
N CYS A 25 -18.88 -3.14 8.52
CA CYS A 25 -17.65 -3.09 7.74
C CYS A 25 -17.61 -4.23 6.71
N SER A 26 -17.05 -3.96 5.53
CA SER A 26 -16.82 -4.96 4.50
C SER A 26 -15.40 -4.85 3.94
N SER A 27 -14.90 -5.93 3.36
CA SER A 27 -13.64 -5.94 2.61
C SER A 27 -13.87 -6.45 1.19
N ILE A 28 -13.15 -5.85 0.24
CA ILE A 28 -13.26 -6.18 -1.18
C ILE A 28 -11.84 -6.45 -1.70
N ASN A 29 -11.65 -7.58 -2.38
CA ASN A 29 -10.41 -7.86 -3.11
C ASN A 29 -10.63 -7.54 -4.59
N LYS A 30 -10.28 -6.32 -5.00
CA LYS A 30 -10.37 -5.82 -6.38
C LYS A 30 -9.21 -4.89 -6.69
N ASP A 31 -8.93 -4.70 -7.98
CA ASP A 31 -8.13 -3.58 -8.43
C ASP A 31 -8.87 -2.27 -8.07
N VAL A 32 -8.14 -1.29 -7.57
CA VAL A 32 -8.71 0.00 -7.16
C VAL A 32 -9.40 0.70 -8.34
N PHE A 33 -8.95 0.47 -9.56
CA PHE A 33 -9.55 1.04 -10.76
C PHE A 33 -10.91 0.41 -11.12
N ASP A 34 -11.21 -0.79 -10.60
CA ASP A 34 -12.48 -1.50 -10.79
C ASP A 34 -13.53 -1.22 -9.70
N ILE A 35 -13.18 -0.38 -8.71
CA ILE A 35 -14.13 0.08 -7.68
C ILE A 35 -15.06 1.10 -8.34
N ASN A 36 -16.37 0.91 -8.24
CA ASN A 36 -17.37 1.79 -8.86
C ASN A 36 -18.28 2.50 -7.84
N GLU A 37 -18.07 2.22 -6.57
CA GLU A 37 -18.83 2.81 -5.48
C GLU A 37 -18.37 4.24 -5.19
N ASP A 38 -19.29 5.12 -4.79
CA ASP A 38 -18.99 6.45 -4.31
C ASP A 38 -18.72 6.42 -2.81
N TYR A 39 -17.76 7.23 -2.37
CA TYR A 39 -17.36 7.35 -0.98
C TYR A 39 -17.26 8.82 -0.56
N ASP A 40 -17.61 9.12 0.67
CA ASP A 40 -17.43 10.46 1.26
C ASP A 40 -15.97 10.75 1.60
N PHE A 41 -15.23 9.70 1.92
CA PHE A 41 -13.82 9.76 2.31
C PHE A 41 -13.07 8.53 1.84
N VAL A 42 -11.85 8.71 1.33
CA VAL A 42 -10.96 7.63 0.89
C VAL A 42 -9.59 7.79 1.55
N TYR A 43 -9.14 6.75 2.25
CA TYR A 43 -7.77 6.66 2.71
C TYR A 43 -6.95 5.85 1.69
N ILE A 44 -5.87 6.44 1.20
CA ILE A 44 -5.04 5.91 0.14
C ILE A 44 -3.67 5.53 0.73
N ASP A 45 -3.33 4.25 0.65
CA ASP A 45 -2.05 3.69 1.09
C ASP A 45 -1.52 2.78 -0.03
N THR A 46 -1.07 3.41 -1.11
CA THR A 46 -0.56 2.72 -2.30
C THR A 46 0.87 2.25 -2.11
N PRO A 47 1.31 1.22 -2.85
CA PRO A 47 2.72 1.01 -3.06
C PRO A 47 3.37 2.27 -3.64
N TYR A 48 4.64 2.46 -3.36
CA TYR A 48 5.45 3.56 -3.87
C TYR A 48 6.87 3.07 -4.19
N LEU A 49 7.54 3.77 -5.08
CA LEU A 49 8.95 3.54 -5.34
C LEU A 49 9.77 4.43 -4.41
N ASN A 50 10.97 3.96 -4.05
CA ASN A 50 11.94 4.80 -3.37
C ASN A 50 12.67 5.73 -4.35
N ASP A 51 13.53 6.59 -3.83
CA ASP A 51 14.37 7.51 -4.60
C ASP A 51 15.30 6.84 -5.64
N SER A 52 15.51 5.53 -5.52
CA SER A 52 16.29 4.72 -6.48
C SER A 52 15.40 4.02 -7.52
N GLY A 53 14.08 4.29 -7.54
CA GLY A 53 13.13 3.66 -8.46
C GLY A 53 12.81 2.21 -8.11
N MET A 54 13.13 1.77 -6.90
CA MET A 54 12.81 0.42 -6.43
C MET A 54 11.57 0.46 -5.54
N GLY A 55 10.60 -0.38 -5.85
CA GLY A 55 9.42 -0.63 -5.03
C GLY A 55 9.54 -1.93 -4.23
N VAL A 56 8.70 -2.05 -3.23
CA VAL A 56 8.47 -3.31 -2.54
C VAL A 56 7.39 -4.05 -3.32
N ASP A 57 7.76 -5.16 -3.93
CA ASP A 57 6.77 -6.08 -4.48
C ASP A 57 6.34 -7.03 -3.37
N TYR A 58 5.08 -6.94 -2.98
CA TYR A 58 4.54 -7.78 -1.91
C TYR A 58 4.58 -9.27 -2.28
N ALA A 59 4.50 -9.63 -3.56
CA ALA A 59 4.67 -11.01 -4.00
C ALA A 59 6.10 -11.54 -3.74
N ASP A 60 7.12 -10.68 -3.71
CA ASP A 60 8.49 -11.08 -3.34
C ASP A 60 8.65 -11.30 -1.83
N PHE A 61 7.97 -10.51 -0.99
CA PHE A 61 8.17 -10.50 0.46
C PHE A 61 7.14 -11.34 1.22
N TYR A 62 5.92 -11.41 0.70
CA TYR A 62 4.79 -12.09 1.35
C TYR A 62 4.29 -13.30 0.56
N HIS A 63 5.11 -13.85 -0.34
CA HIS A 63 4.77 -15.02 -1.15
C HIS A 63 4.28 -16.20 -0.32
N PHE A 64 4.81 -16.37 0.89
CA PHE A 64 4.37 -17.41 1.81
C PHE A 64 2.89 -17.22 2.23
N LEU A 65 2.48 -15.99 2.54
CA LEU A 65 1.09 -15.69 2.91
C LEU A 65 0.15 -15.89 1.71
N ASN A 66 0.57 -15.44 0.52
CA ASN A 66 -0.18 -15.70 -0.71
C ASN A 66 -0.33 -17.20 -0.98
N GLY A 67 0.74 -17.95 -0.76
CA GLY A 67 0.71 -19.41 -0.89
C GLY A 67 -0.22 -20.10 0.10
N LEU A 68 -0.34 -19.59 1.33
CA LEU A 68 -1.30 -20.12 2.31
C LEU A 68 -2.75 -19.90 1.89
N VAL A 69 -3.04 -18.76 1.24
CA VAL A 69 -4.39 -18.44 0.76
C VAL A 69 -4.77 -19.27 -0.46
N ASP A 70 -3.83 -19.55 -1.35
CA ASP A 70 -4.02 -20.34 -2.57
C ASP A 70 -3.12 -21.60 -2.58
N TYR A 71 -3.21 -22.39 -1.52
CA TYR A 71 -2.29 -23.49 -1.25
C TYR A 71 -2.24 -24.54 -2.38
N ASP A 72 -3.40 -24.89 -2.94
CA ASP A 72 -3.51 -25.92 -3.97
C ASP A 72 -2.85 -25.49 -5.30
N ASN A 73 -2.83 -24.19 -5.60
CA ASN A 73 -2.26 -23.64 -6.82
C ASN A 73 -0.87 -22.98 -6.63
N TRP A 74 -0.41 -22.83 -5.38
CA TRP A 74 0.82 -22.14 -5.07
C TRP A 74 2.01 -22.60 -5.90
N HIS A 75 2.18 -23.90 -6.07
CA HIS A 75 3.28 -24.51 -6.81
C HIS A 75 3.36 -24.05 -8.28
N ASN A 76 2.22 -23.64 -8.87
CA ASN A 76 2.16 -23.15 -10.26
C ASN A 76 2.70 -21.73 -10.42
N HIS A 77 2.80 -20.98 -9.32
CA HIS A 77 3.22 -19.57 -9.29
C HIS A 77 4.65 -19.38 -8.79
N ILE A 78 5.33 -20.44 -8.36
CA ILE A 78 6.69 -20.38 -7.83
C ILE A 78 7.71 -20.24 -8.96
N ASP A 79 8.57 -19.22 -8.84
CA ASP A 79 9.80 -19.12 -9.64
C ASP A 79 10.88 -20.04 -9.05
N TYR A 80 10.95 -21.25 -9.57
CA TYR A 80 11.95 -22.26 -9.14
C TYR A 80 13.38 -21.89 -9.50
N ASN A 81 13.62 -20.87 -10.33
CA ASN A 81 14.95 -20.32 -10.58
C ASN A 81 15.38 -19.32 -9.50
N SER A 82 14.46 -18.84 -8.71
CA SER A 82 14.74 -17.96 -7.58
C SER A 82 15.22 -18.77 -6.38
N ARG A 83 16.35 -18.35 -5.78
CA ARG A 83 16.87 -18.98 -4.55
C ARG A 83 15.86 -18.99 -3.40
N HIS A 84 14.98 -17.99 -3.35
CA HIS A 84 13.99 -17.80 -2.30
C HIS A 84 12.62 -18.39 -2.65
N LEU A 85 12.51 -19.09 -3.80
CA LEU A 85 11.25 -19.66 -4.27
C LEU A 85 10.10 -18.65 -4.25
N ARG A 86 10.39 -17.41 -4.64
CA ARG A 86 9.38 -16.34 -4.73
C ARG A 86 8.36 -16.67 -5.83
N LEU A 87 7.26 -15.95 -5.83
CA LEU A 87 6.30 -16.04 -6.93
C LEU A 87 6.83 -15.32 -8.18
N TYR A 88 6.39 -15.74 -9.36
CA TYR A 88 6.62 -15.00 -10.60
C TYR A 88 6.06 -13.59 -10.46
N ARG A 89 6.90 -12.59 -10.79
CA ARG A 89 6.46 -11.19 -10.77
C ARG A 89 5.39 -10.95 -11.84
N GLN A 90 4.31 -10.32 -11.41
CA GLN A 90 3.29 -9.84 -12.31
C GLN A 90 3.57 -8.36 -12.66
N PRO A 91 3.26 -7.92 -13.89
CA PRO A 91 3.31 -6.50 -14.22
C PRO A 91 2.48 -5.69 -13.23
N ASN A 92 3.09 -4.66 -12.64
CA ASN A 92 2.43 -3.82 -11.65
C ASN A 92 2.74 -2.35 -11.93
N VAL A 93 1.70 -1.57 -12.18
CA VAL A 93 1.83 -0.14 -12.51
C VAL A 93 2.44 0.68 -11.37
N TRP A 94 2.30 0.20 -10.14
CA TRP A 94 2.82 0.84 -8.93
C TRP A 94 4.33 0.57 -8.69
N ASN A 95 4.89 -0.45 -9.33
CA ASN A 95 6.29 -0.85 -9.20
C ASN A 95 7.13 -0.49 -10.43
N ASN A 96 6.60 0.35 -11.32
CA ASN A 96 7.28 0.78 -12.54
C ASN A 96 7.37 2.31 -12.58
N GLN A 97 8.59 2.83 -12.68
CA GLN A 97 8.89 4.24 -12.68
C GLN A 97 8.25 5.00 -13.86
N GLU A 98 8.04 4.32 -15.00
CA GLU A 98 7.41 4.91 -16.18
C GLU A 98 5.90 5.03 -16.05
N THR A 99 5.27 4.23 -15.21
CA THR A 99 3.80 4.15 -15.11
C THR A 99 3.24 4.71 -13.81
N ILE A 100 4.04 4.81 -12.76
CA ILE A 100 3.55 5.16 -11.43
C ILE A 100 2.90 6.56 -11.37
N HIS A 101 3.46 7.57 -12.06
CA HIS A 101 2.88 8.91 -12.10
C HIS A 101 1.48 8.87 -12.69
N LYS A 102 1.32 8.17 -13.82
CA LYS A 102 0.02 7.99 -14.46
C LYS A 102 -0.98 7.22 -13.61
N ALA A 103 -0.49 6.24 -12.84
CA ALA A 103 -1.33 5.48 -11.91
C ALA A 103 -1.88 6.38 -10.80
N PHE A 104 -1.07 7.29 -10.25
CA PHE A 104 -1.52 8.29 -9.26
C PHE A 104 -2.51 9.28 -9.87
N GLU A 105 -2.24 9.82 -11.06
CA GLU A 105 -3.17 10.72 -11.77
C GLU A 105 -4.53 10.04 -11.97
N GLN A 106 -4.55 8.80 -12.42
CA GLN A 106 -5.78 8.03 -12.63
C GLN A 106 -6.52 7.79 -11.31
N LEU A 107 -5.79 7.43 -10.24
CA LEU A 107 -6.34 7.21 -8.91
C LEU A 107 -6.99 8.48 -8.36
N PHE A 108 -6.30 9.62 -8.41
CA PHE A 108 -6.82 10.88 -7.92
C PHE A 108 -8.00 11.38 -8.75
N ASN A 109 -7.95 11.23 -10.07
CA ASN A 109 -9.08 11.57 -10.92
C ASN A 109 -10.32 10.70 -10.65
N LYS A 110 -10.11 9.42 -10.33
CA LYS A 110 -11.20 8.50 -9.95
C LYS A 110 -11.94 8.98 -8.71
N PHE A 111 -11.21 9.43 -7.70
CA PHE A 111 -11.78 9.93 -6.42
C PHE A 111 -11.83 11.46 -6.35
N ARG A 112 -11.85 12.14 -7.50
CA ARG A 112 -11.81 13.61 -7.56
C ARG A 112 -12.90 14.33 -6.76
N ASN A 113 -14.05 13.72 -6.58
CA ASN A 113 -15.18 14.30 -5.86
C ASN A 113 -15.20 13.93 -4.37
N THR A 114 -14.20 13.20 -3.89
CA THR A 114 -14.14 12.62 -2.55
C THR A 114 -13.02 13.31 -1.74
N THR A 115 -13.18 13.47 -0.44
CA THR A 115 -12.06 13.84 0.43
C THR A 115 -11.08 12.69 0.49
N MET A 116 -9.82 12.97 0.15
CA MET A 116 -8.74 11.97 0.14
C MET A 116 -7.75 12.24 1.27
N ALA A 117 -7.33 11.20 1.96
CA ALA A 117 -6.16 11.20 2.85
C ALA A 117 -5.15 10.18 2.31
N ILE A 118 -3.98 10.65 1.92
CA ILE A 118 -2.95 9.85 1.29
C ILE A 118 -1.81 9.66 2.30
N SER A 119 -1.55 8.41 2.72
CA SER A 119 -0.35 8.04 3.46
C SER A 119 0.81 7.86 2.48
N TYR A 120 1.89 8.58 2.74
CA TYR A 120 3.01 8.57 1.82
C TYR A 120 4.35 8.78 2.55
N ARG A 121 5.45 8.54 1.87
CA ARG A 121 6.79 8.75 2.42
C ARG A 121 7.49 9.94 1.76
N SER A 122 8.35 10.61 2.51
CA SER A 122 9.02 11.84 2.07
C SER A 122 9.98 11.67 0.88
N ASN A 123 10.44 10.46 0.60
CA ASN A 123 11.38 10.14 -0.48
C ASN A 123 10.80 9.13 -1.48
N GLY A 124 9.50 9.19 -1.71
CA GLY A 124 8.81 8.38 -2.71
C GLY A 124 8.90 8.94 -4.12
N ILE A 125 8.58 8.08 -5.10
CA ILE A 125 8.29 8.44 -6.49
C ILE A 125 6.83 8.03 -6.76
N PRO A 126 5.95 8.95 -7.18
CA PRO A 126 6.17 10.39 -7.42
C PRO A 126 6.66 11.16 -6.18
N SER A 127 7.25 12.34 -6.35
CA SER A 127 7.59 13.20 -5.22
C SER A 127 6.35 13.76 -4.54
N ILE A 128 6.50 14.28 -3.30
CA ILE A 128 5.38 14.95 -2.61
C ILE A 128 4.89 16.16 -3.44
N ASP A 129 5.80 16.90 -4.05
CA ASP A 129 5.45 18.05 -4.87
C ASP A 129 4.66 17.63 -6.12
N ASP A 130 5.02 16.50 -6.75
CA ASP A 130 4.25 15.94 -7.87
C ASP A 130 2.83 15.54 -7.43
N ILE A 131 2.71 14.87 -6.28
CA ILE A 131 1.40 14.48 -5.73
C ILE A 131 0.54 15.70 -5.43
N VAL A 132 1.12 16.72 -4.81
CA VAL A 132 0.42 17.99 -4.52
C VAL A 132 -0.04 18.64 -5.81
N ALA A 133 0.83 18.76 -6.82
CA ALA A 133 0.48 19.33 -8.12
C ALA A 133 -0.68 18.58 -8.78
N MET A 134 -0.65 17.25 -8.82
CA MET A 134 -1.74 16.43 -9.37
C MET A 134 -3.08 16.68 -8.65
N LEU A 135 -3.05 16.86 -7.33
CA LEU A 135 -4.27 17.11 -6.55
C LEU A 135 -4.79 18.55 -6.75
N GLU A 136 -3.89 19.54 -6.81
CA GLU A 136 -4.24 20.93 -7.06
C GLU A 136 -4.79 21.15 -8.47
N ASP A 137 -4.27 20.42 -9.47
CA ASP A 137 -4.79 20.43 -10.85
C ASP A 137 -6.23 19.90 -10.93
N LEU A 138 -6.65 19.06 -9.98
CA LEU A 138 -8.03 18.61 -9.80
C LEU A 138 -8.91 19.63 -9.03
N GLY A 139 -8.35 20.77 -8.65
CA GLY A 139 -9.03 21.79 -7.86
C GLY A 139 -9.13 21.51 -6.38
N LYS A 140 -8.33 20.58 -5.85
CA LYS A 140 -8.31 20.23 -4.45
C LYS A 140 -7.51 21.23 -3.62
N LYS A 141 -8.00 21.48 -2.41
CA LYS A 141 -7.21 22.16 -1.36
C LYS A 141 -6.38 21.12 -0.63
N VAL A 142 -5.05 21.23 -0.71
CA VAL A 142 -4.13 20.26 -0.15
C VAL A 142 -3.54 20.76 1.17
N THR A 143 -3.48 19.88 2.17
CA THR A 143 -2.81 20.10 3.46
C THR A 143 -1.87 18.95 3.74
N ILE A 144 -0.63 19.26 4.12
CA ILE A 144 0.41 18.27 4.41
C ILE A 144 0.67 18.22 5.92
N HIS A 145 0.59 17.00 6.47
CA HIS A 145 0.97 16.70 7.84
C HIS A 145 2.19 15.78 7.83
N GLN A 146 3.30 16.21 8.39
CA GLN A 146 4.51 15.39 8.51
C GLN A 146 4.56 14.74 9.89
N SER A 147 4.85 13.45 9.94
CA SER A 147 5.13 12.73 11.17
C SER A 147 6.61 12.90 11.59
N CYS A 148 6.93 12.38 12.77
CA CYS A 148 8.31 12.22 13.21
C CYS A 148 9.09 11.28 12.28
N ASP A 149 10.42 11.36 12.32
CA ASP A 149 11.31 10.48 11.57
C ASP A 149 11.02 9.01 11.91
N ILE A 150 10.69 8.22 10.90
CA ILE A 150 10.50 6.78 11.02
C ILE A 150 11.69 6.08 10.37
N LYS A 151 12.27 5.14 11.11
CA LYS A 151 13.28 4.25 10.59
C LYS A 151 12.64 2.89 10.33
N TYR A 152 12.43 2.56 9.08
CA TYR A 152 11.98 1.21 8.72
C TYR A 152 13.05 0.17 9.09
N VAL A 153 12.64 -0.97 9.60
CA VAL A 153 13.50 -2.02 10.17
C VAL A 153 14.60 -2.47 9.20
N LEU A 154 14.35 -2.43 7.91
CA LEU A 154 15.30 -2.85 6.86
C LEU A 154 15.90 -1.66 6.08
N SER A 155 15.64 -0.41 6.48
CA SER A 155 16.16 0.77 5.78
C SER A 155 17.39 1.32 6.48
N THR A 156 18.40 1.67 5.68
CA THR A 156 19.60 2.40 6.13
C THR A 156 19.38 3.92 6.11
N LYS A 157 18.35 4.41 5.41
CA LYS A 157 18.00 5.82 5.28
C LYS A 157 16.83 6.16 6.19
N GLN A 158 16.87 7.36 6.79
CA GLN A 158 15.71 7.93 7.48
C GLN A 158 14.74 8.45 6.44
N SER A 159 13.45 8.18 6.64
CA SER A 159 12.35 8.76 5.88
C SER A 159 11.29 9.25 6.85
N LYS A 160 10.49 10.22 6.44
CA LYS A 160 9.34 10.69 7.20
C LYS A 160 8.09 10.13 6.56
N GLU A 161 7.16 9.75 7.41
CA GLU A 161 5.79 9.53 6.96
C GLU A 161 5.11 10.87 6.77
N VAL A 162 4.32 10.96 5.72
CA VAL A 162 3.59 12.16 5.34
C VAL A 162 2.15 11.79 5.12
N LEU A 163 1.24 12.50 5.76
CA LEU A 163 -0.18 12.42 5.49
C LEU A 163 -0.59 13.65 4.68
N ILE A 164 -1.07 13.44 3.47
CA ILE A 164 -1.56 14.47 2.56
C ILE A 164 -3.08 14.40 2.57
N VAL A 165 -3.73 15.50 2.93
CA VAL A 165 -5.19 15.61 2.93
C VAL A 165 -5.62 16.55 1.81
N ALA A 166 -6.52 16.07 0.93
CA ALA A 166 -7.03 16.79 -0.23
C ALA A 166 -8.57 16.86 -0.19
N GLN A 167 -9.09 18.09 -0.10
CA GLN A 167 -10.53 18.38 0.01
C GLN A 167 -11.04 19.14 -1.20
#